data_f132edb0334f8d867ec70b1eef88e276
#
_entry.id   f132edb0334f8d867ec70b1eef88e276
#
_cell.length_a   1.000
_cell.length_b   1.000
_cell.length_c   1.000
_cell.angle_alpha   90.00
_cell.angle_beta   90.00
_cell.angle_gamma   90.00
#
_symmetry.space_group_name_H-M   'P 1'
#
loop_
_entity.id
_entity.type
_entity.pdbx_description
1 polymer ?
#
loop_
_entity_poly.entity_id
_entity_poly.type
_entity_poly.pdbx_seq_one_letter_code
_entity_poly.pdbx_strand_id
1 'polypeptide(L)'
;MTSAEQSIADYIRLLDPAERPNPYPLFARLRERGPFRIGTAPVVIVPGHADCAAVLRDPRVSVDRSLGKLQLSSMLIYDSSKTTSEQAKPSFLFLDPPDHTRLRRLVSKAFTPRVVQQLEPRITELVDDILDKHSTAGTFDAVTEFAYPLPVTVICELLGVPLEDEAQLSHWSSLLSRTLDPTSRHAAEHQVDPAELQRAGTELSGYFERLTERRRATPGPDLLSQLLTAEDAGDTLTHDELISTCALLLVAGHETTVNLIANATLALLRRPAELAALRANPERAQGVVEETLRFDPPVQLIPRIAADDLTVGELAVHRGDLVVMLIAAAQRDPAAFPDPDRFDPSRDNRHLAFGLGAHFCLGAPLARLEARVALTRFSQRVEAPRLPTDPPVYREHVNLRGPAHLPIEYAAIRPR
;
A
#
# COMPACT_ATOMS: atom_id res chain seq x y z
N MET A 1 7.53 29.26 -20.82
CA MET A 1 7.09 28.68 -19.55
C MET A 1 8.17 28.87 -18.52
N THR A 2 7.83 29.34 -17.35
CA THR A 2 8.75 29.40 -16.20
C THR A 2 9.06 27.98 -15.69
N SER A 3 10.10 27.80 -14.89
CA SER A 3 10.44 26.51 -14.27
C SER A 3 9.27 25.98 -13.42
N ALA A 4 8.56 26.85 -12.71
CA ALA A 4 7.39 26.49 -11.91
C ALA A 4 6.20 26.02 -12.75
N GLU A 5 5.89 26.73 -13.85
CA GLU A 5 4.83 26.29 -14.79
C GLU A 5 5.12 24.92 -15.39
N GLN A 6 6.40 24.65 -15.71
CA GLN A 6 6.80 23.36 -16.23
C GLN A 6 6.68 22.23 -15.17
N SER A 7 7.00 22.53 -13.90
CA SER A 7 6.82 21.55 -12.82
C SER A 7 5.36 21.18 -12.61
N ILE A 8 4.46 22.17 -12.66
CA ILE A 8 3.01 21.97 -12.58
C ILE A 8 2.53 21.13 -13.77
N ALA A 9 2.98 21.43 -14.98
CA ALA A 9 2.61 20.69 -16.19
C ALA A 9 3.06 19.22 -16.11
N ASP A 10 4.30 18.97 -15.70
CA ASP A 10 4.83 17.61 -15.51
C ASP A 10 4.09 16.86 -14.40
N TYR A 11 3.71 17.54 -13.31
CA TYR A 11 2.90 16.93 -12.24
C TYR A 11 1.50 16.57 -12.73
N ILE A 12 0.84 17.46 -13.50
CA ILE A 12 -0.47 17.17 -14.07
C ILE A 12 -0.40 15.99 -15.03
N ARG A 13 0.66 15.86 -15.81
CA ARG A 13 0.89 14.70 -16.68
C ARG A 13 0.98 13.38 -15.91
N LEU A 14 1.48 13.37 -14.67
CA LEU A 14 1.45 12.17 -13.84
C LEU A 14 0.03 11.65 -13.57
N LEU A 15 -0.99 12.50 -13.72
CA LEU A 15 -2.40 12.11 -13.54
C LEU A 15 -2.96 11.40 -14.79
N ASP A 16 -2.29 11.54 -15.95
CA ASP A 16 -2.71 10.92 -17.21
C ASP A 16 -2.49 9.39 -17.17
N PRO A 17 -3.52 8.57 -17.43
CA PRO A 17 -3.37 7.11 -17.52
C PRO A 17 -2.32 6.66 -18.55
N ALA A 18 -2.08 7.42 -19.61
CA ALA A 18 -1.06 7.12 -20.62
C ALA A 18 0.38 7.09 -20.05
N GLU A 19 0.64 7.77 -18.94
CA GLU A 19 1.95 7.77 -18.27
C GLU A 19 2.12 6.57 -17.31
N ARG A 20 1.07 5.79 -17.04
CA ARG A 20 1.12 4.64 -16.10
C ARG A 20 2.17 3.60 -16.47
N PRO A 21 2.41 3.24 -17.75
CA PRO A 21 3.43 2.25 -18.05
C PRO A 21 4.84 2.66 -17.61
N ASN A 22 5.19 3.97 -17.67
CA ASN A 22 6.50 4.47 -17.26
C ASN A 22 6.47 5.93 -16.77
N PRO A 23 6.08 6.23 -15.55
CA PRO A 23 6.04 7.59 -14.99
C PRO A 23 7.43 8.13 -14.59
N TYR A 24 8.46 7.30 -14.57
CA TYR A 24 9.77 7.61 -14.01
C TYR A 24 10.52 8.78 -14.71
N PRO A 25 10.41 8.99 -16.03
CA PRO A 25 10.98 10.18 -16.67
C PRO A 25 10.34 11.49 -16.16
N LEU A 26 9.02 11.48 -15.84
CA LEU A 26 8.36 12.63 -15.22
C LEU A 26 8.85 12.86 -13.79
N PHE A 27 8.93 11.79 -12.99
CA PHE A 27 9.48 11.86 -11.63
C PHE A 27 10.92 12.38 -11.60
N ALA A 28 11.77 11.97 -12.54
CA ALA A 28 13.14 12.48 -12.64
C ALA A 28 13.19 14.00 -12.85
N ARG A 29 12.41 14.52 -13.81
CA ARG A 29 12.33 15.98 -14.05
C ARG A 29 11.80 16.76 -12.86
N LEU A 30 10.78 16.24 -12.17
CA LEU A 30 10.25 16.87 -10.96
C LEU A 30 11.29 16.91 -9.85
N ARG A 31 12.05 15.83 -9.67
CA ARG A 31 13.11 15.74 -8.65
C ARG A 31 14.26 16.71 -8.91
N GLU A 32 14.70 16.84 -10.17
CA GLU A 32 15.75 17.79 -10.58
C GLU A 32 15.41 19.23 -10.24
N ARG A 33 14.11 19.59 -10.19
CA ARG A 33 13.64 20.94 -9.88
C ARG A 33 13.43 21.20 -8.38
N GLY A 34 13.42 20.14 -7.56
CA GLY A 34 13.20 20.23 -6.13
C GLY A 34 11.73 20.47 -5.74
N PRO A 35 11.46 20.81 -4.46
CA PRO A 35 10.13 21.08 -3.96
C PRO A 35 9.48 22.28 -4.64
N PHE A 36 8.16 22.23 -4.90
CA PHE A 36 7.42 23.33 -5.52
C PHE A 36 5.97 23.40 -5.07
N ARG A 37 5.37 24.59 -5.20
CA ARG A 37 3.96 24.84 -4.93
C ARG A 37 3.14 24.82 -6.22
N ILE A 38 1.93 24.28 -6.17
CA ILE A 38 1.01 24.27 -7.31
C ILE A 38 0.32 25.64 -7.41
N GLY A 39 0.90 26.56 -8.19
CA GLY A 39 0.37 27.89 -8.38
C GLY A 39 0.11 28.60 -7.05
N THR A 40 -1.12 29.09 -6.85
CA THR A 40 -1.59 29.69 -5.59
C THR A 40 -2.29 28.70 -4.67
N ALA A 41 -2.43 27.42 -5.07
CA ALA A 41 -3.08 26.41 -4.26
C ALA A 41 -2.25 26.09 -3.01
N PRO A 42 -2.89 25.74 -1.89
CA PRO A 42 -2.20 25.33 -0.68
C PRO A 42 -1.70 23.87 -0.80
N VAL A 43 -0.95 23.57 -1.88
CA VAL A 43 -0.40 22.26 -2.21
C VAL A 43 1.07 22.39 -2.53
N VAL A 44 1.89 21.65 -1.80
CA VAL A 44 3.34 21.55 -1.97
C VAL A 44 3.71 20.13 -2.39
N ILE A 45 4.48 20.01 -3.45
CA ILE A 45 4.98 18.74 -3.98
C ILE A 45 6.44 18.58 -3.59
N VAL A 46 6.77 17.42 -3.02
CA VAL A 46 8.11 17.09 -2.50
C VAL A 46 8.63 15.84 -3.22
N PRO A 47 9.54 15.98 -4.19
CA PRO A 47 10.04 14.86 -5.00
C PRO A 47 11.37 14.25 -4.54
N GLY A 48 12.17 14.95 -3.72
CA GLY A 48 13.51 14.55 -3.29
C GLY A 48 13.48 13.58 -2.09
N HIS A 49 14.45 12.64 -2.03
CA HIS A 49 14.51 11.64 -0.96
C HIS A 49 14.74 12.25 0.43
N ALA A 50 15.71 13.16 0.54
CA ALA A 50 16.06 13.80 1.81
C ALA A 50 14.87 14.61 2.38
N ASP A 51 14.22 15.40 1.51
CA ASP A 51 13.06 16.22 1.88
C ASP A 51 11.85 15.34 2.28
N CYS A 52 11.55 14.29 1.51
CA CYS A 52 10.52 13.31 1.87
C CYS A 52 10.79 12.67 3.24
N ALA A 53 12.03 12.26 3.48
CA ALA A 53 12.42 11.66 4.75
C ALA A 53 12.34 12.65 5.92
N ALA A 54 12.66 13.93 5.70
CA ALA A 54 12.53 14.99 6.68
C ALA A 54 11.05 15.24 7.02
N VAL A 55 10.19 15.43 6.00
CA VAL A 55 8.75 15.67 6.19
C VAL A 55 8.09 14.49 6.93
N LEU A 56 8.41 13.24 6.58
CA LEU A 56 7.84 12.05 7.23
C LEU A 56 8.18 11.94 8.74
N ARG A 57 9.22 12.63 9.20
CA ARG A 57 9.65 12.64 10.62
C ARG A 57 9.31 13.93 11.34
N ASP A 58 8.87 14.97 10.64
CA ASP A 58 8.62 16.29 11.23
C ASP A 58 7.33 16.25 12.07
N PRO A 59 7.39 16.55 13.38
CA PRO A 59 6.20 16.53 14.24
C PRO A 59 5.20 17.65 13.92
N ARG A 60 5.57 18.62 13.08
CA ARG A 60 4.66 19.67 12.57
C ARG A 60 3.83 19.24 11.38
N VAL A 61 4.00 18.01 10.88
CA VAL A 61 3.13 17.46 9.84
C VAL A 61 2.15 16.46 10.42
N SER A 62 0.91 16.55 9.98
CA SER A 62 -0.25 15.82 10.48
C SER A 62 -0.82 14.89 9.41
N VAL A 63 -1.49 13.83 9.85
CA VAL A 63 -2.35 13.00 9.02
C VAL A 63 -3.81 13.42 9.09
N ASP A 64 -4.17 14.29 10.04
CA ASP A 64 -5.52 14.82 10.21
C ASP A 64 -5.86 15.77 9.06
N ARG A 65 -6.69 15.30 8.15
CA ARG A 65 -7.11 16.06 6.96
C ARG A 65 -8.01 17.23 7.27
N SER A 66 -8.62 17.27 8.46
CA SER A 66 -9.47 18.39 8.89
C SER A 66 -8.69 19.69 9.10
N LEU A 67 -7.38 19.59 9.33
CA LEU A 67 -6.47 20.73 9.46
C LEU A 67 -6.15 21.40 8.11
N GLY A 68 -6.47 20.75 7.00
CA GLY A 68 -6.13 21.23 5.66
C GLY A 68 -6.99 22.40 5.19
N LYS A 69 -6.37 23.37 4.48
CA LYS A 69 -7.08 24.43 3.76
C LYS A 69 -7.94 23.92 2.61
N LEU A 70 -7.56 22.76 2.03
CA LEU A 70 -8.38 22.05 1.07
C LEU A 70 -9.32 21.12 1.83
N GLN A 71 -10.62 21.23 1.51
CA GLN A 71 -11.61 20.29 2.05
C GLN A 71 -11.41 18.91 1.39
N LEU A 72 -10.50 18.12 1.96
CA LEU A 72 -10.24 16.73 1.56
C LEU A 72 -11.21 15.73 2.23
N SER A 73 -12.24 16.23 2.91
CA SER A 73 -13.18 15.47 3.76
C SER A 73 -13.87 14.31 3.07
N SER A 74 -13.99 14.35 1.75
CA SER A 74 -14.62 13.26 0.98
C SER A 74 -13.66 12.14 0.55
N MET A 75 -12.42 12.15 1.03
CA MET A 75 -11.40 11.12 0.74
C MET A 75 -11.24 10.10 1.88
N LEU A 76 -12.11 10.13 2.88
CA LEU A 76 -12.03 9.21 4.01
C LEU A 76 -12.79 7.92 3.67
N ILE A 77 -12.19 6.78 3.97
CA ILE A 77 -12.86 5.48 4.06
C ILE A 77 -14.05 5.59 5.02
N TYR A 78 -14.02 6.61 5.88
CA TYR A 78 -15.03 6.94 6.87
C TYR A 78 -15.26 8.45 6.88
N ASP A 79 -16.32 8.93 6.21
CA ASP A 79 -16.77 10.31 6.33
C ASP A 79 -17.67 10.44 7.57
N SER A 80 -17.05 10.82 8.68
CA SER A 80 -17.77 11.09 9.94
C SER A 80 -18.80 12.21 9.84
N SER A 81 -18.76 13.04 8.81
CA SER A 81 -19.69 14.18 8.65
C SER A 81 -21.05 13.79 8.06
N LYS A 82 -21.19 12.54 7.55
CA LYS A 82 -22.42 12.08 6.89
C LYS A 82 -23.01 10.78 7.42
N THR A 83 -22.36 10.12 8.38
CA THR A 83 -23.00 9.04 9.12
C THR A 83 -23.94 9.65 10.16
N THR A 84 -25.15 9.15 10.22
CA THR A 84 -26.18 9.51 11.22
C THR A 84 -25.79 9.14 12.66
N SER A 85 -24.59 8.59 12.87
CA SER A 85 -23.98 8.39 14.18
C SER A 85 -22.88 9.42 14.38
N GLU A 86 -23.10 10.38 15.26
CA GLU A 86 -22.14 11.38 15.75
C GLU A 86 -20.88 10.79 16.41
N GLN A 87 -20.63 9.49 16.29
CA GLN A 87 -19.71 8.71 17.13
C GLN A 87 -18.62 7.93 16.35
N ALA A 88 -18.67 7.87 15.02
CA ALA A 88 -17.68 7.11 14.27
C ALA A 88 -16.30 7.76 14.30
N LYS A 89 -15.39 7.18 15.07
CA LYS A 89 -14.01 7.65 15.17
C LYS A 89 -13.20 7.22 13.94
N PRO A 90 -12.36 8.11 13.39
CA PRO A 90 -11.44 7.73 12.31
C PRO A 90 -10.48 6.64 12.78
N SER A 91 -10.03 5.80 11.85
CA SER A 91 -8.99 4.82 12.15
C SER A 91 -7.67 5.50 12.53
N PHE A 92 -6.80 4.79 13.25
CA PHE A 92 -5.52 5.35 13.70
C PHE A 92 -4.60 5.83 12.55
N LEU A 93 -4.85 5.44 11.30
CA LEU A 93 -4.12 5.95 10.14
C LEU A 93 -4.30 7.46 9.95
N PHE A 94 -5.44 8.01 10.38
CA PHE A 94 -5.82 9.42 10.23
C PHE A 94 -5.79 10.20 11.56
N LEU A 95 -5.17 9.63 12.58
CA LEU A 95 -5.01 10.24 13.90
C LEU A 95 -3.55 10.62 14.15
N ASP A 96 -3.35 11.72 14.85
CA ASP A 96 -2.05 12.15 15.37
C ASP A 96 -1.87 11.71 16.84
N PRO A 97 -0.65 11.76 17.38
CA PRO A 97 -0.44 11.63 18.81
C PRO A 97 -1.27 12.66 19.62
N PRO A 98 -1.85 12.32 20.80
CA PRO A 98 -1.60 11.06 21.54
C PRO A 98 -2.46 9.87 21.10
N ASP A 99 -3.61 10.09 20.45
CA ASP A 99 -4.59 9.03 20.13
C ASP A 99 -4.01 7.99 19.17
N HIS A 100 -3.28 8.43 18.14
CA HIS A 100 -2.54 7.51 17.27
C HIS A 100 -1.61 6.60 18.08
N THR A 101 -0.81 7.17 18.98
CA THR A 101 0.19 6.40 19.74
C THR A 101 -0.48 5.36 20.62
N ARG A 102 -1.61 5.72 21.24
CA ARG A 102 -2.42 4.83 22.09
C ARG A 102 -2.93 3.63 21.28
N LEU A 103 -3.66 3.89 20.21
CA LEU A 103 -4.25 2.83 19.39
C LEU A 103 -3.18 1.95 18.73
N ARG A 104 -2.15 2.58 18.16
CA ARG A 104 -1.07 1.86 17.53
C ARG A 104 -0.35 0.90 18.48
N ARG A 105 -0.15 1.29 19.75
CA ARG A 105 0.48 0.46 20.76
C ARG A 105 -0.32 -0.82 21.04
N LEU A 106 -1.64 -0.71 21.11
CA LEU A 106 -2.53 -1.86 21.29
C LEU A 106 -2.47 -2.82 20.09
N VAL A 107 -2.58 -2.28 18.86
CA VAL A 107 -2.64 -3.10 17.64
C VAL A 107 -1.27 -3.70 17.27
N SER A 108 -0.16 -3.00 17.57
CA SER A 108 1.20 -3.44 17.20
C SER A 108 1.63 -4.75 17.85
N LYS A 109 1.03 -5.13 18.98
CA LYS A 109 1.32 -6.40 19.66
C LYS A 109 1.05 -7.61 18.79
N ALA A 110 0.08 -7.51 17.89
CA ALA A 110 -0.30 -8.56 16.94
C ALA A 110 0.55 -8.60 15.65
N PHE A 111 1.33 -7.55 15.36
CA PHE A 111 2.17 -7.44 14.17
C PHE A 111 3.67 -7.47 14.48
N THR A 112 4.05 -8.05 15.63
CA THR A 112 5.48 -8.22 15.92
C THR A 112 6.13 -9.19 14.94
N PRO A 113 7.43 -9.03 14.63
CA PRO A 113 8.14 -9.94 13.71
C PRO A 113 7.99 -11.43 14.10
N ARG A 114 7.95 -11.72 15.41
CA ARG A 114 7.77 -13.08 15.93
C ARG A 114 6.38 -13.65 15.59
N VAL A 115 5.32 -12.86 15.75
CA VAL A 115 3.94 -13.29 15.43
C VAL A 115 3.80 -13.48 13.94
N VAL A 116 4.30 -12.52 13.16
CA VAL A 116 4.25 -12.59 11.69
C VAL A 116 5.03 -13.81 11.15
N GLN A 117 6.21 -14.13 11.73
CA GLN A 117 7.00 -15.28 11.30
C GLN A 117 6.26 -16.63 11.49
N GLN A 118 5.35 -16.73 12.44
CA GLN A 118 4.53 -17.92 12.65
C GLN A 118 3.54 -18.20 11.51
N LEU A 119 3.24 -17.19 10.68
CA LEU A 119 2.37 -17.34 9.51
C LEU A 119 3.09 -17.97 8.29
N GLU A 120 4.43 -18.05 8.30
CA GLU A 120 5.20 -18.50 7.13
C GLU A 120 4.78 -19.90 6.62
N PRO A 121 4.54 -20.92 7.46
CA PRO A 121 4.09 -22.22 6.96
C PRO A 121 2.74 -22.13 6.23
N ARG A 122 1.78 -21.35 6.78
CA ARG A 122 0.46 -21.17 6.17
C ARG A 122 0.53 -20.39 4.86
N ILE A 123 1.32 -19.32 4.83
CA ILE A 123 1.56 -18.53 3.61
C ILE A 123 2.20 -19.42 2.53
N THR A 124 3.15 -20.28 2.91
CA THR A 124 3.79 -21.22 1.98
C THR A 124 2.78 -22.20 1.38
N GLU A 125 1.92 -22.78 2.21
CA GLU A 125 0.85 -23.69 1.79
C GLU A 125 -0.10 -22.98 0.80
N LEU A 126 -0.56 -21.76 1.13
CA LEU A 126 -1.44 -20.97 0.27
C LEU A 126 -0.82 -20.68 -1.10
N VAL A 127 0.46 -20.30 -1.14
CA VAL A 127 1.17 -20.08 -2.40
C VAL A 127 1.28 -21.35 -3.22
N ASP A 128 1.56 -22.46 -2.57
CA ASP A 128 1.63 -23.76 -3.24
C ASP A 128 0.27 -24.20 -3.78
N ASP A 129 -0.82 -24.02 -3.03
CA ASP A 129 -2.19 -24.30 -3.47
C ASP A 129 -2.60 -23.44 -4.67
N ILE A 130 -2.20 -22.15 -4.67
CA ILE A 130 -2.43 -21.24 -5.79
C ILE A 130 -1.71 -21.77 -7.05
N LEU A 131 -0.42 -22.13 -6.95
CA LEU A 131 0.35 -22.62 -8.08
C LEU A 131 -0.14 -23.98 -8.60
N ASP A 132 -0.60 -24.86 -7.71
CA ASP A 132 -1.11 -26.20 -8.08
C ASP A 132 -2.35 -26.11 -8.99
N LYS A 133 -3.17 -25.05 -8.86
CA LYS A 133 -4.33 -24.82 -9.75
C LYS A 133 -3.93 -24.64 -11.22
N HIS A 134 -2.67 -24.27 -11.47
CA HIS A 134 -2.13 -24.00 -12.80
C HIS A 134 -1.23 -25.14 -13.32
N SER A 135 -1.21 -26.29 -12.68
CA SER A 135 -0.32 -27.41 -13.03
C SER A 135 -0.49 -27.93 -14.45
N THR A 136 -1.66 -27.77 -15.07
CA THR A 136 -1.99 -28.24 -16.43
C THR A 136 -2.11 -27.15 -17.48
N ALA A 137 -2.11 -25.87 -17.07
CA ALA A 137 -2.27 -24.73 -17.98
C ALA A 137 -0.90 -24.17 -18.37
N GLY A 138 -0.75 -23.67 -19.59
CA GLY A 138 0.48 -23.00 -20.04
C GLY A 138 0.49 -21.50 -19.83
N THR A 139 -0.58 -20.93 -19.27
CA THR A 139 -0.77 -19.48 -19.06
C THR A 139 -1.59 -19.24 -17.79
N PHE A 140 -1.29 -18.13 -17.07
CA PHE A 140 -2.15 -17.57 -16.04
C PHE A 140 -1.90 -16.06 -15.90
N ASP A 141 -2.85 -15.35 -15.31
CA ASP A 141 -2.67 -13.95 -14.95
C ASP A 141 -2.05 -13.84 -13.55
N ALA A 142 -0.78 -13.42 -13.50
CA ALA A 142 -0.05 -13.32 -12.24
C ALA A 142 -0.62 -12.27 -11.27
N VAL A 143 -1.48 -11.35 -11.70
CA VAL A 143 -2.18 -10.44 -10.78
C VAL A 143 -3.37 -11.14 -10.15
N THR A 144 -4.33 -11.56 -10.96
CA THR A 144 -5.64 -12.04 -10.46
C THR A 144 -5.59 -13.47 -9.93
N GLU A 145 -4.68 -14.30 -10.43
CA GLU A 145 -4.63 -15.73 -10.12
C GLU A 145 -3.44 -16.13 -9.22
N PHE A 146 -2.49 -15.19 -8.97
CA PHE A 146 -1.33 -15.46 -8.11
C PHE A 146 -1.13 -14.40 -7.01
N ALA A 147 -0.96 -13.11 -7.39
CA ALA A 147 -0.65 -12.06 -6.44
C ALA A 147 -1.86 -11.65 -5.57
N TYR A 148 -3.08 -11.68 -6.14
CA TYR A 148 -4.29 -11.22 -5.45
C TYR A 148 -4.79 -12.21 -4.39
N PRO A 149 -4.90 -13.52 -4.65
CA PRO A 149 -5.49 -14.45 -3.68
C PRO A 149 -4.73 -14.50 -2.36
N LEU A 150 -3.39 -14.41 -2.40
CA LEU A 150 -2.56 -14.62 -1.23
C LEU A 150 -2.81 -13.58 -0.12
N PRO A 151 -2.59 -12.26 -0.33
CA PRO A 151 -2.77 -11.27 0.75
C PRO A 151 -4.22 -11.16 1.22
N VAL A 152 -5.18 -11.40 0.33
CA VAL A 152 -6.61 -11.39 0.68
C VAL A 152 -6.94 -12.51 1.64
N THR A 153 -6.54 -13.75 1.32
CA THR A 153 -6.79 -14.89 2.22
C THR A 153 -6.04 -14.72 3.54
N VAL A 154 -4.78 -14.27 3.52
CA VAL A 154 -3.99 -14.08 4.74
C VAL A 154 -4.63 -13.04 5.67
N ILE A 155 -5.06 -11.88 5.16
CA ILE A 155 -5.68 -10.86 6.01
C ILE A 155 -7.06 -11.31 6.52
N CYS A 156 -7.85 -12.03 5.72
CA CYS A 156 -9.12 -12.61 6.15
C CYS A 156 -8.92 -13.65 7.26
N GLU A 157 -8.01 -14.60 7.08
CA GLU A 157 -7.67 -15.59 8.12
C GLU A 157 -7.16 -14.91 9.39
N LEU A 158 -6.30 -13.90 9.26
CA LEU A 158 -5.78 -13.14 10.39
C LEU A 158 -6.88 -12.44 11.19
N LEU A 159 -7.87 -11.86 10.50
CA LEU A 159 -9.01 -11.19 11.13
C LEU A 159 -10.11 -12.15 11.59
N GLY A 160 -9.99 -13.44 11.32
CA GLY A 160 -11.00 -14.45 11.65
C GLY A 160 -12.25 -14.38 10.79
N VAL A 161 -12.12 -13.88 9.56
CA VAL A 161 -13.18 -13.85 8.54
C VAL A 161 -13.35 -15.25 7.97
N PRO A 162 -14.58 -15.81 7.92
CA PRO A 162 -14.87 -17.06 7.23
C PRO A 162 -14.52 -16.98 5.72
N LEU A 163 -14.02 -18.08 5.17
CA LEU A 163 -13.63 -18.14 3.75
C LEU A 163 -14.78 -17.85 2.79
N GLU A 164 -16.00 -18.24 3.15
CA GLU A 164 -17.20 -17.95 2.37
C GLU A 164 -17.52 -16.45 2.23
N ASP A 165 -17.03 -15.63 3.15
CA ASP A 165 -17.25 -14.17 3.16
C ASP A 165 -16.11 -13.41 2.44
N GLU A 166 -14.99 -14.07 2.11
CA GLU A 166 -13.79 -13.46 1.54
C GLU A 166 -14.07 -12.64 0.27
N ALA A 167 -14.85 -13.19 -0.66
CA ALA A 167 -15.15 -12.52 -1.92
C ALA A 167 -15.91 -11.20 -1.71
N GLN A 168 -16.83 -11.16 -0.77
CA GLN A 168 -17.61 -9.96 -0.44
C GLN A 168 -16.76 -8.88 0.22
N LEU A 169 -15.91 -9.28 1.17
CA LEU A 169 -14.99 -8.34 1.84
C LEU A 169 -13.96 -7.78 0.87
N SER A 170 -13.45 -8.61 -0.03
CA SER A 170 -12.53 -8.20 -1.09
C SER A 170 -13.15 -7.16 -2.01
N HIS A 171 -14.42 -7.34 -2.39
CA HIS A 171 -15.15 -6.37 -3.21
C HIS A 171 -15.26 -5.01 -2.50
N TRP A 172 -15.74 -4.98 -1.26
CA TRP A 172 -15.84 -3.72 -0.48
C TRP A 172 -14.47 -3.06 -0.29
N SER A 173 -13.47 -3.85 0.04
CA SER A 173 -12.12 -3.37 0.27
C SER A 173 -11.50 -2.77 -1.00
N SER A 174 -11.69 -3.39 -2.16
CA SER A 174 -11.21 -2.87 -3.45
C SER A 174 -11.88 -1.53 -3.81
N LEU A 175 -13.19 -1.40 -3.56
CA LEU A 175 -13.90 -0.12 -3.73
C LEU A 175 -13.33 0.96 -2.80
N LEU A 176 -13.16 0.62 -1.51
CA LEU A 176 -12.70 1.57 -0.50
C LEU A 176 -11.22 1.96 -0.68
N SER A 177 -10.37 1.07 -1.21
CA SER A 177 -8.96 1.37 -1.49
C SER A 177 -8.78 2.52 -2.49
N ARG A 178 -9.76 2.72 -3.38
CA ARG A 178 -9.78 3.85 -4.32
C ARG A 178 -9.83 5.20 -3.61
N THR A 179 -10.39 5.27 -2.40
CA THR A 179 -10.41 6.50 -1.60
C THR A 179 -9.04 6.89 -1.05
N LEU A 180 -8.07 5.96 -1.07
CA LEU A 180 -6.68 6.23 -0.70
C LEU A 180 -5.92 6.99 -1.79
N ASP A 181 -6.45 7.06 -3.02
CA ASP A 181 -5.86 7.82 -4.12
C ASP A 181 -6.38 9.28 -4.09
N PRO A 182 -5.53 10.27 -3.77
CA PRO A 182 -5.94 11.67 -3.70
C PRO A 182 -6.32 12.25 -5.07
N THR A 183 -6.02 11.53 -6.16
CA THR A 183 -6.26 11.98 -7.54
C THR A 183 -7.52 11.39 -8.15
N SER A 184 -8.17 10.45 -7.49
CA SER A 184 -9.36 9.73 -7.97
C SER A 184 -10.53 10.62 -8.40
N ARG A 185 -10.55 11.88 -7.95
CA ARG A 185 -11.56 12.89 -8.32
C ARG A 185 -11.34 13.55 -9.67
N HIS A 186 -10.11 13.49 -10.19
CA HIS A 186 -9.76 14.17 -11.46
C HIS A 186 -9.90 13.24 -12.67
N ALA A 187 -10.01 11.92 -12.44
CA ALA A 187 -10.30 10.95 -13.49
C ALA A 187 -11.81 10.94 -13.77
N ALA A 188 -12.26 11.85 -14.64
CA ALA A 188 -13.69 12.11 -14.92
C ALA A 188 -14.45 10.86 -15.47
N GLU A 189 -13.77 9.86 -15.98
CA GLU A 189 -14.37 8.69 -16.64
C GLU A 189 -14.62 7.49 -15.71
N HIS A 190 -14.03 7.45 -14.50
CA HIS A 190 -14.10 6.29 -13.61
C HIS A 190 -14.38 6.67 -12.14
N GLN A 191 -15.22 7.70 -11.93
CA GLN A 191 -15.67 8.05 -10.59
C GLN A 191 -16.55 6.93 -10.04
N VAL A 192 -16.07 6.27 -8.99
CA VAL A 192 -16.95 5.41 -8.18
C VAL A 192 -18.05 6.28 -7.61
N ASP A 193 -19.30 5.85 -7.76
CA ASP A 193 -20.46 6.53 -7.18
C ASP A 193 -20.22 6.74 -5.66
N PRO A 194 -20.24 7.99 -5.17
CA PRO A 194 -20.10 8.26 -3.74
C PRO A 194 -21.09 7.46 -2.88
N ALA A 195 -22.30 7.19 -3.40
CA ALA A 195 -23.28 6.37 -2.71
C ALA A 195 -22.85 4.90 -2.64
N GLU A 196 -22.14 4.38 -3.65
CA GLU A 196 -21.59 3.03 -3.64
C GLU A 196 -20.46 2.90 -2.63
N LEU A 197 -19.55 3.89 -2.58
CA LEU A 197 -18.49 3.93 -1.55
C LEU A 197 -19.07 4.00 -0.14
N GLN A 198 -20.11 4.80 0.07
CA GLN A 198 -20.76 4.91 1.37
C GLN A 198 -21.43 3.60 1.75
N ARG A 199 -22.13 2.94 0.82
CA ARG A 199 -22.72 1.62 1.05
C ARG A 199 -21.63 0.61 1.41
N ALA A 200 -20.55 0.51 0.65
CA ALA A 200 -19.45 -0.41 0.92
C ALA A 200 -18.85 -0.18 2.33
N GLY A 201 -18.65 1.08 2.73
CA GLY A 201 -18.15 1.42 4.06
C GLY A 201 -19.13 1.00 5.18
N THR A 202 -20.42 1.27 5.00
CA THR A 202 -21.46 0.90 5.97
C THR A 202 -21.60 -0.63 6.09
N GLU A 203 -21.58 -1.34 4.97
CA GLU A 203 -21.69 -2.81 4.95
C GLU A 203 -20.46 -3.48 5.56
N LEU A 204 -19.26 -2.96 5.26
CA LEU A 204 -18.02 -3.45 5.87
C LEU A 204 -18.01 -3.24 7.39
N SER A 205 -18.40 -2.05 7.87
CA SER A 205 -18.49 -1.78 9.31
C SER A 205 -19.51 -2.69 9.99
N GLY A 206 -20.72 -2.80 9.44
CA GLY A 206 -21.75 -3.70 9.97
C GLY A 206 -21.35 -5.18 9.94
N TYR A 207 -20.52 -5.59 8.97
CA TYR A 207 -19.95 -6.94 8.96
C TYR A 207 -19.03 -7.15 10.17
N PHE A 208 -18.09 -6.23 10.41
CA PHE A 208 -17.17 -6.34 11.54
C PHE A 208 -17.89 -6.20 12.89
N GLU A 209 -18.96 -5.42 13.00
CA GLU A 209 -19.81 -5.40 14.19
C GLU A 209 -20.37 -6.81 14.52
N ARG A 210 -21.00 -7.46 13.53
CA ARG A 210 -21.53 -8.82 13.71
C ARG A 210 -20.44 -9.84 13.99
N LEU A 211 -19.28 -9.74 13.34
CA LEU A 211 -18.15 -10.64 13.60
C LEU A 211 -17.60 -10.44 15.02
N THR A 212 -17.51 -9.20 15.48
CA THR A 212 -17.08 -8.84 16.85
C THR A 212 -18.01 -9.44 17.90
N GLU A 213 -19.33 -9.36 17.71
CA GLU A 213 -20.32 -9.98 18.61
C GLU A 213 -20.14 -11.50 18.67
N ARG A 214 -19.96 -12.15 17.52
CA ARG A 214 -19.66 -13.60 17.46
C ARG A 214 -18.39 -13.96 18.21
N ARG A 215 -17.31 -13.17 18.07
CA ARG A 215 -16.02 -13.40 18.74
C ARG A 215 -16.06 -13.10 20.24
N ARG A 216 -16.90 -12.18 20.70
CA ARG A 216 -17.18 -12.00 22.15
C ARG A 216 -17.82 -13.22 22.75
N ALA A 217 -18.77 -13.85 22.06
CA ALA A 217 -19.43 -15.05 22.53
C ALA A 217 -18.52 -16.30 22.42
N THR A 218 -17.70 -16.38 21.39
CA THR A 218 -16.83 -17.53 21.11
C THR A 218 -15.48 -17.04 20.57
N PRO A 219 -14.52 -16.70 21.46
CA PRO A 219 -13.20 -16.25 21.06
C PRO A 219 -12.45 -17.30 20.23
N GLY A 220 -11.76 -16.84 19.18
CA GLY A 220 -10.90 -17.65 18.32
C GLY A 220 -9.41 -17.30 18.51
N PRO A 221 -8.52 -17.95 17.75
CA PRO A 221 -7.10 -17.62 17.75
C PRO A 221 -6.76 -16.40 16.87
N ASP A 222 -7.78 -15.79 16.25
CA ASP A 222 -7.65 -14.68 15.32
C ASP A 222 -7.32 -13.34 15.99
N LEU A 223 -6.85 -12.39 15.16
CA LEU A 223 -6.48 -11.05 15.61
C LEU A 223 -7.66 -10.28 16.20
N LEU A 224 -8.87 -10.42 15.65
CA LEU A 224 -10.06 -9.75 16.19
C LEU A 224 -10.31 -10.17 17.63
N SER A 225 -10.23 -11.49 17.92
CA SER A 225 -10.35 -12.02 19.29
C SER A 225 -9.25 -11.49 20.23
N GLN A 226 -8.02 -11.36 19.71
CA GLN A 226 -6.91 -10.79 20.47
C GLN A 226 -7.12 -9.28 20.75
N LEU A 227 -7.61 -8.52 19.77
CA LEU A 227 -7.88 -7.09 19.93
C LEU A 227 -9.04 -6.82 20.88
N LEU A 228 -10.04 -7.72 20.95
CA LEU A 228 -11.14 -7.63 21.93
C LEU A 228 -10.67 -7.69 23.38
N THR A 229 -9.56 -8.37 23.63
CA THR A 229 -8.97 -8.53 24.96
C THR A 229 -7.68 -7.74 25.14
N ALA A 230 -7.26 -6.99 24.11
CA ALA A 230 -6.03 -6.22 24.17
C ALA A 230 -6.13 -5.12 25.22
N GLU A 231 -5.22 -5.18 26.17
CA GLU A 231 -5.04 -4.17 27.20
C GLU A 231 -3.57 -3.72 27.25
N ASP A 232 -3.36 -2.44 27.47
CA ASP A 232 -2.04 -1.91 27.66
C ASP A 232 -2.08 -0.74 28.67
N ALA A 233 -1.43 -0.94 29.81
CA ALA A 233 -1.41 0.02 30.93
C ALA A 233 -2.81 0.47 31.40
N GLY A 234 -3.80 -0.43 31.38
CA GLY A 234 -5.20 -0.14 31.74
C GLY A 234 -6.03 0.49 30.64
N ASP A 235 -5.50 0.61 29.41
CA ASP A 235 -6.20 1.15 28.25
C ASP A 235 -6.60 0.03 27.28
N THR A 236 -7.79 0.16 26.68
CA THR A 236 -8.39 -0.81 25.77
C THR A 236 -8.94 -0.11 24.52
N LEU A 237 -9.22 -0.87 23.46
CA LEU A 237 -9.94 -0.35 22.31
C LEU A 237 -11.42 -0.19 22.65
N THR A 238 -12.00 0.96 22.32
CA THR A 238 -13.47 1.09 22.27
C THR A 238 -14.03 0.23 21.14
N HIS A 239 -15.33 0.00 21.16
CA HIS A 239 -16.01 -0.77 20.08
C HIS A 239 -15.76 -0.16 18.69
N ASP A 240 -15.94 1.16 18.55
CA ASP A 240 -15.77 1.87 17.28
C ASP A 240 -14.30 1.87 16.81
N GLU A 241 -13.35 2.01 17.74
CA GLU A 241 -11.92 1.91 17.45
C GLU A 241 -11.52 0.51 16.97
N LEU A 242 -12.14 -0.53 17.51
CA LEU A 242 -11.93 -1.90 17.07
C LEU A 242 -12.46 -2.10 15.64
N ILE A 243 -13.71 -1.69 15.36
CA ILE A 243 -14.33 -1.82 14.03
C ILE A 243 -13.53 -1.05 12.98
N SER A 244 -13.20 0.22 13.27
CA SER A 244 -12.39 1.05 12.36
C SER A 244 -10.98 0.49 12.13
N THR A 245 -10.40 -0.16 13.13
CA THR A 245 -9.11 -0.85 13.00
C THR A 245 -9.20 -2.07 12.11
N CYS A 246 -10.21 -2.93 12.29
CA CYS A 246 -10.41 -4.12 11.45
C CYS A 246 -10.66 -3.73 9.98
N ALA A 247 -11.52 -2.73 9.74
CA ALA A 247 -11.77 -2.20 8.40
C ALA A 247 -10.49 -1.63 7.76
N LEU A 248 -9.69 -0.86 8.52
CA LEU A 248 -8.41 -0.35 8.05
C LEU A 248 -7.45 -1.49 7.66
N LEU A 249 -7.28 -2.49 8.54
CA LEU A 249 -6.36 -3.59 8.30
C LEU A 249 -6.72 -4.37 7.03
N LEU A 250 -8.01 -4.59 6.79
CA LEU A 250 -8.49 -5.22 5.58
C LEU A 250 -8.17 -4.37 4.35
N VAL A 251 -8.58 -3.08 4.35
CA VAL A 251 -8.44 -2.20 3.18
C VAL A 251 -6.98 -1.88 2.85
N ALA A 252 -6.14 -1.63 3.88
CA ALA A 252 -4.74 -1.27 3.66
C ALA A 252 -3.83 -2.46 3.41
N GLY A 253 -4.23 -3.67 3.86
CA GLY A 253 -3.35 -4.82 3.94
C GLY A 253 -3.18 -5.58 2.62
N HIS A 254 -4.21 -5.65 1.78
CA HIS A 254 -4.13 -6.54 0.62
C HIS A 254 -3.70 -5.84 -0.68
N GLU A 255 -4.32 -4.74 -1.11
CA GLU A 255 -4.03 -4.10 -2.39
C GLU A 255 -2.56 -3.69 -2.56
N THR A 256 -1.93 -3.20 -1.49
CA THR A 256 -0.53 -2.81 -1.51
C THR A 256 0.39 -4.00 -1.67
N THR A 257 0.09 -5.12 -1.01
CA THR A 257 0.88 -6.35 -1.08
C THR A 257 0.67 -7.07 -2.42
N VAL A 258 -0.55 -7.07 -2.96
CA VAL A 258 -0.84 -7.53 -4.34
C VAL A 258 0.07 -6.81 -5.34
N ASN A 259 0.10 -5.47 -5.27
CA ASN A 259 0.93 -4.68 -6.16
C ASN A 259 2.44 -4.93 -5.94
N LEU A 260 2.88 -5.17 -4.70
CA LEU A 260 4.27 -5.54 -4.40
C LEU A 260 4.66 -6.85 -5.07
N ILE A 261 3.84 -7.89 -4.93
CA ILE A 261 4.10 -9.21 -5.53
C ILE A 261 4.07 -9.11 -7.06
N ALA A 262 3.08 -8.41 -7.63
CA ALA A 262 2.94 -8.23 -9.07
C ALA A 262 4.10 -7.43 -9.68
N ASN A 263 4.50 -6.30 -9.05
CA ASN A 263 5.63 -5.48 -9.49
C ASN A 263 6.95 -6.26 -9.41
N ALA A 264 7.16 -7.05 -8.33
CA ALA A 264 8.33 -7.88 -8.18
C ALA A 264 8.39 -9.00 -9.23
N THR A 265 7.26 -9.66 -9.49
CA THR A 265 7.14 -10.68 -10.54
C THR A 265 7.46 -10.09 -11.91
N LEU A 266 6.89 -8.92 -12.25
CA LEU A 266 7.19 -8.21 -13.49
C LEU A 266 8.67 -7.83 -13.59
N ALA A 267 9.26 -7.31 -12.49
CA ALA A 267 10.66 -6.96 -12.44
C ALA A 267 11.58 -8.15 -12.70
N LEU A 268 11.26 -9.32 -12.16
CA LEU A 268 12.00 -10.58 -12.38
C LEU A 268 11.82 -11.12 -13.81
N LEU A 269 10.61 -11.07 -14.36
CA LEU A 269 10.34 -11.53 -15.73
C LEU A 269 11.08 -10.67 -16.78
N ARG A 270 11.23 -9.37 -16.52
CA ARG A 270 12.05 -8.47 -17.33
C ARG A 270 13.57 -8.69 -17.15
N ARG A 271 13.98 -9.48 -16.13
CA ARG A 271 15.40 -9.76 -15.79
C ARG A 271 15.62 -11.24 -15.55
N PRO A 272 15.66 -12.07 -16.60
CA PRO A 272 15.78 -13.53 -16.47
C PRO A 272 17.00 -13.98 -15.65
N ALA A 273 18.07 -13.20 -15.67
CA ALA A 273 19.29 -13.48 -14.86
C ALA A 273 19.01 -13.37 -13.35
N GLU A 274 18.23 -12.35 -12.92
CA GLU A 274 17.84 -12.19 -11.52
C GLU A 274 16.84 -13.28 -11.08
N LEU A 275 15.91 -13.66 -11.95
CA LEU A 275 15.00 -14.78 -11.68
C LEU A 275 15.78 -16.10 -11.54
N ALA A 276 16.77 -16.36 -12.41
CA ALA A 276 17.63 -17.54 -12.31
C ALA A 276 18.48 -17.51 -11.03
N ALA A 277 19.01 -16.35 -10.65
CA ALA A 277 19.77 -16.18 -9.43
C ALA A 277 18.90 -16.42 -8.17
N LEU A 278 17.64 -15.93 -8.16
CA LEU A 278 16.68 -16.19 -7.09
C LEU A 278 16.33 -17.69 -7.00
N ARG A 279 16.13 -18.36 -8.14
CA ARG A 279 15.88 -19.82 -8.19
C ARG A 279 17.03 -20.61 -7.59
N ALA A 280 18.27 -20.21 -7.90
CA ALA A 280 19.48 -20.88 -7.40
C ALA A 280 19.73 -20.60 -5.90
N ASN A 281 19.35 -19.43 -5.42
CA ASN A 281 19.53 -19.02 -4.02
C ASN A 281 18.28 -18.29 -3.51
N PRO A 282 17.35 -18.99 -2.84
CA PRO A 282 16.10 -18.43 -2.29
C PRO A 282 16.30 -17.29 -1.28
N GLU A 283 17.43 -17.22 -0.59
CA GLU A 283 17.76 -16.14 0.36
C GLU A 283 17.79 -14.77 -0.32
N ARG A 284 17.97 -14.73 -1.64
CA ARG A 284 17.91 -13.48 -2.43
C ARG A 284 16.51 -12.86 -2.47
N ALA A 285 15.46 -13.60 -2.12
CA ALA A 285 14.08 -13.12 -2.16
C ALA A 285 13.90 -11.86 -1.30
N GLN A 286 14.56 -11.79 -0.15
CA GLN A 286 14.53 -10.59 0.69
C GLN A 286 15.06 -9.36 -0.06
N GLY A 287 16.22 -9.47 -0.70
CA GLY A 287 16.80 -8.37 -1.48
C GLY A 287 15.91 -7.97 -2.67
N VAL A 288 15.29 -8.94 -3.35
CA VAL A 288 14.33 -8.68 -4.44
C VAL A 288 13.13 -7.88 -3.94
N VAL A 289 12.58 -8.22 -2.78
CA VAL A 289 11.45 -7.51 -2.17
C VAL A 289 11.84 -6.07 -1.82
N GLU A 290 12.97 -5.86 -1.11
CA GLU A 290 13.42 -4.51 -0.73
C GLU A 290 13.75 -3.65 -1.97
N GLU A 291 14.37 -4.25 -2.99
CA GLU A 291 14.67 -3.53 -4.20
C GLU A 291 13.42 -3.23 -5.03
N THR A 292 12.40 -4.09 -5.03
CA THR A 292 11.12 -3.79 -5.66
C THR A 292 10.43 -2.62 -4.97
N LEU A 293 10.40 -2.61 -3.64
CA LEU A 293 9.87 -1.51 -2.83
C LEU A 293 10.57 -0.18 -3.12
N ARG A 294 11.86 -0.21 -3.42
CA ARG A 294 12.59 0.96 -3.87
C ARG A 294 12.30 1.30 -5.35
N PHE A 295 12.45 0.32 -6.23
CA PHE A 295 12.51 0.53 -7.69
C PHE A 295 11.14 0.84 -8.30
N ASP A 296 10.09 0.13 -7.87
CA ASP A 296 8.70 0.30 -8.33
C ASP A 296 7.72 0.13 -7.15
N PRO A 297 7.72 1.09 -6.19
CA PRO A 297 6.92 0.97 -4.97
C PRO A 297 5.43 0.92 -5.27
N PRO A 298 4.65 0.07 -4.58
CA PRO A 298 3.19 0.04 -4.69
C PRO A 298 2.52 1.38 -4.38
N VAL A 299 3.04 2.11 -3.37
CA VAL A 299 2.55 3.43 -2.99
C VAL A 299 3.46 4.49 -3.59
N GLN A 300 2.93 5.28 -4.51
CA GLN A 300 3.70 6.26 -5.29
C GLN A 300 3.84 7.61 -4.58
N LEU A 301 2.89 7.97 -3.75
CA LEU A 301 2.87 9.24 -3.04
C LEU A 301 2.25 9.12 -1.64
N ILE A 302 2.66 9.99 -0.72
CA ILE A 302 2.13 10.09 0.64
C ILE A 302 1.74 11.54 0.91
N PRO A 303 0.44 11.83 1.21
CA PRO A 303 0.00 13.15 1.61
C PRO A 303 0.18 13.38 3.11
N ARG A 304 0.43 14.62 3.49
CA ARG A 304 0.39 15.13 4.87
C ARG A 304 -0.18 16.55 4.88
N ILE A 305 -0.65 17.00 6.02
CA ILE A 305 -1.06 18.40 6.23
C ILE A 305 -0.01 19.08 7.12
N ALA A 306 0.41 20.28 6.79
CA ALA A 306 1.23 21.08 7.66
C ALA A 306 0.37 21.57 8.84
N ALA A 307 0.60 21.07 10.05
CA ALA A 307 -0.09 21.49 11.26
C ALA A 307 0.47 22.83 11.78
N ASP A 308 1.67 23.19 11.39
CA ASP A 308 2.34 24.46 11.68
C ASP A 308 3.19 24.89 10.47
N ASP A 309 3.70 26.11 10.49
CA ASP A 309 4.60 26.61 9.44
C ASP A 309 5.94 25.84 9.49
N LEU A 310 6.41 25.44 8.33
CA LEU A 310 7.69 24.73 8.19
C LEU A 310 8.38 25.08 6.86
N THR A 311 9.57 24.59 6.66
CA THR A 311 10.31 24.76 5.41
C THR A 311 10.71 23.39 4.86
N VAL A 312 10.54 23.18 3.53
CA VAL A 312 10.99 21.97 2.83
C VAL A 312 11.97 22.40 1.75
N GLY A 313 13.25 22.03 1.88
CA GLY A 313 14.32 22.67 1.13
C GLY A 313 14.34 24.19 1.44
N GLU A 314 14.18 25.01 0.41
CA GLU A 314 14.07 26.48 0.53
C GLU A 314 12.60 26.97 0.48
N LEU A 315 11.63 26.06 0.32
CA LEU A 315 10.23 26.41 0.12
C LEU A 315 9.50 26.55 1.45
N ALA A 316 8.87 27.72 1.67
CA ALA A 316 7.98 27.93 2.81
C ALA A 316 6.67 27.12 2.63
N VAL A 317 6.31 26.38 3.64
CA VAL A 317 5.07 25.60 3.75
C VAL A 317 4.28 26.16 4.91
N HIS A 318 3.05 26.58 4.67
CA HIS A 318 2.23 27.23 5.66
C HIS A 318 1.24 26.27 6.30
N ARG A 319 0.91 26.53 7.55
CA ARG A 319 -0.14 25.79 8.26
C ARG A 319 -1.39 25.60 7.39
N GLY A 320 -1.88 24.36 7.31
CA GLY A 320 -3.01 23.93 6.49
C GLY A 320 -2.67 23.59 5.04
N ASP A 321 -1.42 23.75 4.61
CA ASP A 321 -1.01 23.29 3.28
C ASP A 321 -0.97 21.77 3.20
N LEU A 322 -1.39 21.22 2.06
CA LEU A 322 -1.22 19.83 1.70
C LEU A 322 0.20 19.62 1.19
N VAL A 323 0.96 18.76 1.83
CA VAL A 323 2.31 18.36 1.43
C VAL A 323 2.23 16.96 0.82
N VAL A 324 2.51 16.83 -0.47
CA VAL A 324 2.48 15.57 -1.21
C VAL A 324 3.92 15.13 -1.49
N MET A 325 4.35 14.09 -0.80
CA MET A 325 5.65 13.47 -1.02
C MET A 325 5.56 12.47 -2.18
N LEU A 326 6.34 12.68 -3.24
CA LEU A 326 6.41 11.76 -4.37
C LEU A 326 7.39 10.61 -4.05
N ILE A 327 6.92 9.60 -3.37
CA ILE A 327 7.74 8.48 -2.91
C ILE A 327 8.45 7.79 -4.09
N ALA A 328 7.75 7.55 -5.19
CA ALA A 328 8.35 6.94 -6.38
C ALA A 328 9.49 7.76 -6.99
N ALA A 329 9.38 9.11 -6.94
CA ALA A 329 10.46 9.99 -7.35
C ALA A 329 11.65 9.91 -6.38
N ALA A 330 11.36 10.00 -5.08
CA ALA A 330 12.36 9.95 -4.01
C ALA A 330 13.15 8.64 -4.00
N GLN A 331 12.52 7.52 -4.31
CA GLN A 331 13.15 6.19 -4.35
C GLN A 331 14.16 6.02 -5.50
N ARG A 332 14.11 6.90 -6.49
CA ARG A 332 15.09 6.92 -7.60
C ARG A 332 15.97 8.18 -7.57
N ASP A 333 16.15 8.75 -6.40
CA ASP A 333 17.03 9.90 -6.20
C ASP A 333 18.51 9.46 -6.25
N PRO A 334 19.31 9.96 -7.23
CA PRO A 334 20.73 9.61 -7.33
C PRO A 334 21.56 10.10 -6.13
N ALA A 335 21.10 11.10 -5.39
CA ALA A 335 21.74 11.54 -4.16
C ALA A 335 21.59 10.52 -3.01
N ALA A 336 20.53 9.69 -3.05
CA ALA A 336 20.29 8.65 -2.05
C ALA A 336 20.71 7.25 -2.52
N PHE A 337 20.60 6.97 -3.83
CA PHE A 337 20.84 5.65 -4.41
C PHE A 337 21.72 5.77 -5.66
N PRO A 338 22.97 5.31 -5.63
CA PRO A 338 23.81 5.22 -6.83
C PRO A 338 23.13 4.37 -7.91
N ASP A 339 23.20 4.78 -9.18
CA ASP A 339 22.52 4.11 -10.30
C ASP A 339 21.05 3.78 -10.00
N PRO A 340 20.20 4.78 -9.68
CA PRO A 340 18.86 4.53 -9.12
C PRO A 340 17.92 3.82 -10.08
N ASP A 341 18.18 3.89 -11.39
CA ASP A 341 17.38 3.25 -12.44
C ASP A 341 17.82 1.81 -12.74
N ARG A 342 18.88 1.32 -12.07
CA ARG A 342 19.27 -0.08 -12.09
C ARG A 342 18.54 -0.83 -10.97
N PHE A 343 17.87 -1.93 -11.32
CA PHE A 343 17.33 -2.88 -10.37
C PHE A 343 18.46 -3.77 -9.83
N ASP A 344 18.73 -3.68 -8.55
CA ASP A 344 19.85 -4.39 -7.91
C ASP A 344 19.46 -4.94 -6.53
N PRO A 345 19.07 -6.23 -6.44
CA PRO A 345 18.68 -6.87 -5.19
C PRO A 345 19.78 -6.97 -4.13
N SER A 346 21.02 -6.63 -4.47
CA SER A 346 22.13 -6.62 -3.49
C SER A 346 22.33 -5.26 -2.81
N ARG A 347 21.56 -4.27 -3.19
CA ARG A 347 21.65 -2.90 -2.68
C ARG A 347 21.32 -2.82 -1.18
N ASP A 348 22.09 -2.02 -0.43
CA ASP A 348 21.68 -1.57 0.91
C ASP A 348 20.53 -0.57 0.77
N ASN A 349 19.30 -1.07 0.99
CA ASN A 349 18.09 -0.32 0.74
C ASN A 349 17.61 0.45 1.97
N ARG A 350 17.57 1.80 1.85
CA ARG A 350 16.97 2.73 2.81
C ARG A 350 15.72 3.38 2.23
N HIS A 351 14.88 2.56 1.63
CA HIS A 351 13.69 3.04 0.92
C HIS A 351 12.61 3.61 1.85
N LEU A 352 11.75 4.48 1.31
CA LEU A 352 10.65 5.14 2.00
C LEU A 352 9.28 4.48 1.73
N ALA A 353 9.23 3.32 1.06
CA ALA A 353 7.98 2.69 0.62
C ALA A 353 7.01 2.36 1.76
N PHE A 354 7.52 2.14 2.97
CA PHE A 354 6.72 1.94 4.18
C PHE A 354 6.56 3.20 5.03
N GLY A 355 6.91 4.37 4.49
CA GLY A 355 6.95 5.61 5.25
C GLY A 355 8.05 5.63 6.31
N LEU A 356 8.00 6.64 7.20
CA LEU A 356 8.91 6.80 8.34
C LEU A 356 8.15 7.41 9.53
N GLY A 357 8.80 7.41 10.71
CA GLY A 357 8.28 8.06 11.91
C GLY A 357 7.09 7.33 12.53
N ALA A 358 6.19 8.09 13.15
CA ALA A 358 5.06 7.54 13.91
C ALA A 358 4.15 6.64 13.05
N HIS A 359 3.96 6.99 11.78
CA HIS A 359 3.12 6.26 10.82
C HIS A 359 3.89 5.27 9.94
N PHE A 360 5.07 4.82 10.34
CA PHE A 360 5.75 3.70 9.66
C PHE A 360 4.79 2.52 9.52
N CYS A 361 4.74 1.87 8.35
CA CYS A 361 3.74 0.83 8.05
C CYS A 361 3.72 -0.29 9.09
N LEU A 362 2.55 -0.52 9.69
CA LEU A 362 2.34 -1.58 10.68
C LEU A 362 2.50 -2.97 10.05
N GLY A 363 1.96 -3.15 8.85
CA GLY A 363 1.99 -4.41 8.09
C GLY A 363 3.31 -4.69 7.37
N ALA A 364 4.34 -3.84 7.51
CA ALA A 364 5.60 -4.02 6.78
C ALA A 364 6.26 -5.41 6.97
N PRO A 365 6.27 -6.02 8.17
CA PRO A 365 6.79 -7.37 8.35
C PRO A 365 5.97 -8.42 7.58
N LEU A 366 4.65 -8.31 7.58
CA LEU A 366 3.75 -9.25 6.90
C LEU A 366 3.87 -9.13 5.37
N ALA A 367 3.81 -7.93 4.83
CA ALA A 367 3.98 -7.69 3.39
C ALA A 367 5.32 -8.23 2.85
N ARG A 368 6.41 -8.07 3.63
CA ARG A 368 7.72 -8.64 3.31
C ARG A 368 7.70 -10.16 3.30
N LEU A 369 7.06 -10.76 4.30
CA LEU A 369 6.96 -12.22 4.41
C LEU A 369 6.17 -12.80 3.24
N GLU A 370 4.98 -12.26 2.96
CA GLU A 370 4.14 -12.71 1.86
C GLU A 370 4.86 -12.60 0.52
N ALA A 371 5.45 -11.44 0.22
CA ALA A 371 6.18 -11.23 -1.03
C ALA A 371 7.41 -12.15 -1.13
N ARG A 372 8.18 -12.33 -0.04
CA ARG A 372 9.33 -13.22 -0.01
C ARG A 372 8.95 -14.66 -0.31
N VAL A 373 7.91 -15.18 0.34
CA VAL A 373 7.44 -16.56 0.13
C VAL A 373 6.88 -16.72 -1.29
N ALA A 374 6.02 -15.79 -1.74
CA ALA A 374 5.45 -15.82 -3.09
C ALA A 374 6.52 -15.87 -4.17
N LEU A 375 7.51 -14.97 -4.12
CA LEU A 375 8.59 -14.91 -5.11
C LEU A 375 9.52 -16.12 -5.06
N THR A 376 9.80 -16.62 -3.87
CA THR A 376 10.59 -17.84 -3.69
C THR A 376 9.90 -19.03 -4.37
N ARG A 377 8.62 -19.28 -4.04
CA ARG A 377 7.86 -20.39 -4.63
C ARG A 377 7.65 -20.22 -6.14
N PHE A 378 7.32 -18.98 -6.58
CA PHE A 378 7.23 -18.67 -8.00
C PHE A 378 8.54 -19.04 -8.74
N SER A 379 9.69 -18.57 -8.26
CA SER A 379 10.97 -18.82 -8.90
C SER A 379 11.33 -20.31 -8.94
N GLN A 380 10.97 -21.08 -7.92
CA GLN A 380 11.29 -22.52 -7.82
C GLN A 380 10.37 -23.38 -8.66
N ARG A 381 9.07 -23.02 -8.73
CA ARG A 381 8.05 -23.90 -9.30
C ARG A 381 7.64 -23.54 -10.73
N VAL A 382 7.64 -22.25 -11.12
CA VAL A 382 7.23 -21.83 -12.47
C VAL A 382 8.41 -21.97 -13.43
N GLU A 383 8.32 -22.91 -14.38
CA GLU A 383 9.38 -23.18 -15.34
C GLU A 383 9.30 -22.28 -16.58
N ALA A 384 10.43 -21.69 -16.95
CA ALA A 384 10.58 -20.83 -18.13
C ALA A 384 9.45 -19.79 -18.30
N PRO A 385 9.09 -19.02 -17.24
CA PRO A 385 8.05 -18.02 -17.36
C PRO A 385 8.48 -16.89 -18.29
N ARG A 386 7.54 -16.38 -19.07
CA ARG A 386 7.78 -15.26 -20.01
C ARG A 386 6.56 -14.35 -20.11
N LEU A 387 6.81 -13.09 -20.46
CA LEU A 387 5.78 -12.11 -20.74
C LEU A 387 5.38 -12.21 -22.22
N PRO A 388 4.12 -12.50 -22.57
CA PRO A 388 3.64 -12.42 -23.93
C PRO A 388 3.52 -10.97 -24.44
N THR A 389 3.32 -10.03 -23.51
CA THR A 389 3.16 -8.60 -23.80
C THR A 389 3.89 -7.76 -22.75
N ASP A 390 4.69 -6.78 -23.20
CA ASP A 390 5.36 -5.80 -22.36
C ASP A 390 5.34 -4.41 -23.05
N PRO A 391 4.86 -3.32 -22.40
CA PRO A 391 4.37 -3.28 -21.02
C PRO A 391 3.01 -3.95 -20.83
N PRO A 392 2.71 -4.47 -19.63
CA PRO A 392 1.38 -4.95 -19.26
C PRO A 392 0.42 -3.77 -19.12
N VAL A 393 -0.87 -4.08 -19.06
CA VAL A 393 -1.91 -3.09 -18.72
C VAL A 393 -1.77 -2.72 -17.25
N TYR A 394 -1.57 -1.43 -16.97
CA TYR A 394 -1.51 -0.90 -15.60
C TYR A 394 -2.88 -0.46 -15.09
N ARG A 395 -3.03 -0.49 -13.77
CA ARG A 395 -4.18 0.13 -13.09
C ARG A 395 -4.17 1.64 -13.32
N GLU A 396 -5.33 2.25 -13.38
CA GLU A 396 -5.46 3.70 -13.63
C GLU A 396 -5.08 4.58 -12.43
N HIS A 397 -5.01 3.98 -11.23
CA HIS A 397 -4.65 4.70 -10.00
C HIS A 397 -3.26 5.37 -10.09
N VAL A 398 -3.19 6.62 -9.62
CA VAL A 398 -1.91 7.33 -9.50
C VAL A 398 -1.14 6.83 -8.30
N ASN A 399 -1.83 6.65 -7.17
CA ASN A 399 -1.18 6.35 -5.90
C ASN A 399 -0.85 4.86 -5.73
N LEU A 400 -1.79 3.96 -6.04
CA LEU A 400 -1.58 2.52 -5.90
C LEU A 400 -1.14 1.92 -7.23
N ARG A 401 0.18 1.79 -7.41
CA ARG A 401 0.78 1.34 -8.67
C ARG A 401 1.00 -0.16 -8.73
N GLY A 402 0.50 -0.76 -9.78
CA GLY A 402 0.75 -2.14 -10.19
C GLY A 402 0.07 -2.44 -11.52
N PRO A 403 0.43 -3.54 -12.19
CA PRO A 403 -0.31 -4.01 -13.35
C PRO A 403 -1.75 -4.37 -12.95
N ALA A 404 -2.72 -4.06 -13.83
CA ALA A 404 -4.08 -4.54 -13.70
C ALA A 404 -4.17 -6.02 -14.05
N HIS A 405 -3.41 -6.40 -15.08
CA HIS A 405 -3.24 -7.76 -15.56
C HIS A 405 -1.77 -8.01 -15.89
N LEU A 406 -1.28 -9.21 -15.58
CA LEU A 406 0.07 -9.65 -15.89
C LEU A 406 0.03 -11.09 -16.41
N PRO A 407 -0.41 -11.28 -17.66
CA PRO A 407 -0.43 -12.61 -18.27
C PRO A 407 0.99 -13.16 -18.37
N ILE A 408 1.17 -14.41 -17.96
CA ILE A 408 2.44 -15.13 -18.02
C ILE A 408 2.22 -16.41 -18.81
N GLU A 409 3.13 -16.71 -19.73
CA GLU A 409 3.27 -18.04 -20.32
C GLU A 409 4.39 -18.80 -19.63
N TYR A 410 4.24 -20.10 -19.46
CA TYR A 410 5.24 -20.94 -18.81
C TYR A 410 5.23 -22.37 -19.36
N ALA A 411 6.34 -23.09 -19.18
CA ALA A 411 6.48 -24.44 -19.69
C ALA A 411 5.80 -25.50 -18.78
N ALA A 412 5.93 -25.36 -17.47
CA ALA A 412 5.34 -26.25 -16.49
C ALA A 412 5.31 -25.61 -15.09
N ILE A 413 4.50 -26.14 -14.20
CA ILE A 413 4.57 -25.91 -12.75
C ILE A 413 5.16 -27.18 -12.11
N ARG A 414 6.30 -27.05 -11.46
CA ARG A 414 6.93 -28.15 -10.72
C ARG A 414 6.07 -28.53 -9.52
N PRO A 415 6.01 -29.81 -9.14
CA PRO A 415 5.38 -30.23 -7.89
C PRO A 415 6.07 -29.60 -6.67
N ARG A 416 5.40 -29.68 -5.53
CA ARG A 416 5.91 -29.16 -4.23
C ARG A 416 7.23 -29.80 -3.82
#